data_57e65384efe82648d422dbfbb46c4f05
#
_entry.id   57e65384efe82648d422dbfbb46c4f05
#
_cell.length_a   1.000
_cell.length_b   1.000
_cell.length_c   1.000
_cell.angle_alpha   90.00
_cell.angle_beta   90.00
_cell.angle_gamma   90.00
#
_symmetry.space_group_name_H-M   'P 1'
#
loop_
_entity.id
_entity.type
_entity.pdbx_description
1 polymer ?
#
loop_
_entity_poly.entity_id
_entity_poly.type
_entity_poly.pdbx_seq_one_letter_code
_entity_poly.pdbx_strand_id
1 'polypeptide(L)'
;MTRLLVVGDSMLDRDLLGAAERLSPEAPVPVLEERLRRAAPGGAALAASLLARDGYDVVLLTAFGHDEAGITLADLVADAGVLTVNAGLEGETHEKLRLTTGRQLLCRVDRGAGSPRPVGEKALDLVEGADAVLVSDYGRGLLSDGAVQWALDRARTLVWDPHPRGATPRRGAALVTPNEHEARRVGGEGDAATLAGRLRDLWRAEGVCVTCGDRGAVLVDGMRPPLTVAVDAVHGDPCGAGDRFAATVTALVATGVSLPDAVGAAAAEARSFVAHSGWHGSNRPTGDDGVVERTRARGGTVVATGGCFDLLHAGHVAMLQAARRLGDCLVVCLNSDVSVRRLKGPDRPLVGEDDRAAVLRALGCVDDVIVFDEETPVAALERLAPDVFVKGADYDAATLPEAEVMSRLGGRVVTVPYVAGRSTTKLIERAGVGAR
;
A
#
# COMPACT_ATOMS: atom_id res chain seq x y z
N MET A 1 4.05 -20.66 -10.04
CA MET A 1 3.68 -19.34 -9.49
C MET A 1 2.25 -19.11 -9.94
N THR A 2 1.34 -18.73 -9.05
CA THR A 2 -0.07 -18.51 -9.40
C THR A 2 -0.17 -17.26 -10.28
N ARG A 3 -0.76 -17.40 -11.47
CA ARG A 3 -0.96 -16.31 -12.42
C ARG A 3 -2.36 -15.74 -12.27
N LEU A 4 -2.44 -14.44 -12.02
CA LEU A 4 -3.69 -13.72 -11.85
C LEU A 4 -3.89 -12.72 -12.99
N LEU A 5 -5.10 -12.67 -13.52
CA LEU A 5 -5.50 -11.66 -14.48
C LEU A 5 -6.45 -10.68 -13.79
N VAL A 6 -6.13 -9.39 -13.86
CA VAL A 6 -7.07 -8.32 -13.51
C VAL A 6 -7.61 -7.71 -14.79
N VAL A 7 -8.93 -7.64 -14.92
CA VAL A 7 -9.63 -7.04 -16.08
C VAL A 7 -10.51 -5.92 -15.58
N GLY A 8 -10.32 -4.72 -16.08
CA GLY A 8 -11.21 -3.64 -15.67
C GLY A 8 -10.74 -2.24 -16.00
N ASP A 9 -11.50 -1.28 -15.47
CA ASP A 9 -11.29 0.13 -15.72
C ASP A 9 -10.22 0.68 -14.77
N SER A 10 -9.13 1.19 -15.34
CA SER A 10 -8.06 1.85 -14.61
C SER A 10 -8.21 3.37 -14.67
N MET A 11 -7.72 4.04 -13.63
CA MET A 11 -7.70 5.49 -13.53
C MET A 11 -6.50 5.96 -12.73
N LEU A 12 -6.16 7.24 -12.88
CA LEU A 12 -5.15 7.86 -12.06
C LEU A 12 -5.81 8.55 -10.87
N ASP A 13 -5.45 8.17 -9.66
CA ASP A 13 -5.84 8.89 -8.44
C ASP A 13 -4.75 9.89 -8.10
N ARG A 14 -5.12 11.18 -7.97
CA ARG A 14 -4.21 12.27 -7.54
C ARG A 14 -4.73 12.90 -6.26
N ASP A 15 -3.82 13.10 -5.30
CA ASP A 15 -4.10 13.82 -4.08
C ASP A 15 -3.28 15.12 -4.05
N LEU A 16 -3.95 16.24 -3.91
CA LEU A 16 -3.37 17.55 -3.58
C LEU A 16 -3.61 17.83 -2.11
N LEU A 17 -2.54 17.75 -1.31
CA LEU A 17 -2.59 18.02 0.11
C LEU A 17 -2.03 19.42 0.37
N GLY A 18 -2.72 20.20 1.21
CA GLY A 18 -2.30 21.55 1.50
C GLY A 18 -2.91 22.13 2.76
N ALA A 19 -2.71 23.44 2.95
CA ALA A 19 -3.34 24.22 3.99
C ALA A 19 -4.48 25.07 3.39
N ALA A 20 -5.59 25.17 4.10
CA ALA A 20 -6.73 26.01 3.71
C ALA A 20 -7.05 26.97 4.86
N GLU A 21 -6.20 27.98 5.03
CA GLU A 21 -6.23 28.91 6.18
C GLU A 21 -6.98 30.21 5.89
N ARG A 22 -7.35 30.45 4.62
CA ARG A 22 -8.05 31.66 4.20
C ARG A 22 -9.14 31.37 3.17
N LEU A 23 -10.09 32.28 3.07
CA LEU A 23 -11.09 32.29 2.00
C LEU A 23 -10.59 33.13 0.81
N SER A 24 -11.12 32.80 -0.37
CA SER A 24 -10.90 33.64 -1.56
C SER A 24 -11.56 35.00 -1.41
N PRO A 25 -10.92 36.08 -1.85
CA PRO A 25 -11.59 37.39 -1.89
C PRO A 25 -12.73 37.47 -2.93
N GLU A 26 -12.75 36.55 -3.91
CA GLU A 26 -13.74 36.53 -4.99
C GLU A 26 -15.03 35.79 -4.62
N ALA A 27 -14.96 34.82 -3.67
CA ALA A 27 -16.08 34.02 -3.23
C ALA A 27 -15.79 33.37 -1.86
N PRO A 28 -16.83 33.01 -1.07
CA PRO A 28 -16.64 32.38 0.24
C PRO A 28 -16.23 30.90 0.11
N VAL A 29 -15.14 30.65 -0.61
CA VAL A 29 -14.56 29.32 -0.81
C VAL A 29 -13.15 29.26 -0.24
N PRO A 30 -12.71 28.12 0.32
CA PRO A 30 -11.35 27.97 0.84
C PRO A 30 -10.32 28.05 -0.30
N VAL A 31 -9.18 28.68 -0.01
CA VAL A 31 -7.99 28.67 -0.88
C VAL A 31 -7.06 27.59 -0.35
N LEU A 32 -6.81 26.55 -1.15
CA LEU A 32 -5.86 25.50 -0.82
C LEU A 32 -4.46 25.91 -1.29
N GLU A 33 -3.55 26.11 -0.37
CA GLU A 33 -2.12 26.26 -0.65
C GLU A 33 -1.46 24.89 -0.72
N GLU A 34 -1.14 24.44 -1.94
CA GLU A 34 -0.58 23.11 -2.18
C GLU A 34 0.77 22.95 -1.47
N ARG A 35 0.93 21.89 -0.70
CA ARG A 35 2.18 21.50 -0.03
C ARG A 35 2.74 20.19 -0.55
N LEU A 36 1.88 19.29 -1.00
CA LEU A 36 2.26 17.96 -1.45
C LEU A 36 1.29 17.49 -2.53
N ARG A 37 1.84 16.92 -3.60
CA ARG A 37 1.09 16.21 -4.65
C ARG A 37 1.50 14.75 -4.67
N ARG A 38 0.53 13.85 -4.72
CA ARG A 38 0.74 12.41 -4.83
C ARG A 38 -0.07 11.84 -5.98
N ALA A 39 0.43 10.77 -6.57
CA ALA A 39 -0.28 9.99 -7.59
C ALA A 39 -0.31 8.52 -7.18
N ALA A 40 -1.40 7.84 -7.49
CA ALA A 40 -1.62 6.43 -7.21
C ALA A 40 -2.37 5.78 -8.38
N PRO A 41 -2.15 4.47 -8.65
CA PRO A 41 -3.05 3.73 -9.50
C PRO A 41 -4.41 3.60 -8.82
N GLY A 42 -5.51 3.65 -9.57
CA GLY A 42 -6.87 3.48 -9.07
C GLY A 42 -7.64 2.45 -9.88
N GLY A 43 -8.67 1.86 -9.28
CA GLY A 43 -9.50 0.82 -9.88
C GLY A 43 -8.70 -0.45 -10.20
N ALA A 44 -8.89 -1.01 -11.39
CA ALA A 44 -8.21 -2.23 -11.80
C ALA A 44 -6.68 -2.14 -11.70
N ALA A 45 -6.11 -0.96 -11.99
CA ALA A 45 -4.67 -0.73 -11.83
C ALA A 45 -4.22 -0.83 -10.36
N LEU A 46 -5.01 -0.35 -9.41
CA LEU A 46 -4.73 -0.50 -7.98
C LEU A 46 -4.78 -1.96 -7.56
N ALA A 47 -5.86 -2.67 -7.89
CA ALA A 47 -6.02 -4.08 -7.56
C ALA A 47 -4.86 -4.94 -8.11
N ALA A 48 -4.47 -4.73 -9.38
CA ALA A 48 -3.35 -5.41 -10.00
C ALA A 48 -2.01 -5.11 -9.31
N SER A 49 -1.76 -3.83 -9.01
CA SER A 49 -0.53 -3.41 -8.34
C SER A 49 -0.41 -3.94 -6.92
N LEU A 50 -1.52 -4.06 -6.18
CA LEU A 50 -1.56 -4.67 -4.85
C LEU A 50 -1.21 -6.15 -4.92
N LEU A 51 -1.80 -6.91 -5.87
CA LEU A 51 -1.50 -8.32 -6.08
C LEU A 51 -0.03 -8.58 -6.45
N ALA A 52 0.54 -7.74 -7.33
CA ALA A 52 1.93 -7.86 -7.71
C ALA A 52 2.89 -7.60 -6.52
N ARG A 53 2.58 -6.63 -5.66
CA ARG A 53 3.32 -6.38 -4.41
C ARG A 53 3.20 -7.51 -3.40
N ASP A 54 2.09 -8.25 -3.41
CA ASP A 54 1.90 -9.45 -2.60
C ASP A 54 2.70 -10.66 -3.18
N GLY A 55 3.42 -10.49 -4.30
CA GLY A 55 4.30 -11.49 -4.90
C GLY A 55 3.64 -12.41 -5.92
N TYR A 56 2.46 -12.08 -6.45
CA TYR A 56 1.80 -12.85 -7.51
C TYR A 56 2.29 -12.44 -8.91
N ASP A 57 2.21 -13.37 -9.89
CA ASP A 57 2.39 -13.09 -11.32
C ASP A 57 1.10 -12.46 -11.86
N VAL A 58 1.12 -11.17 -12.15
CA VAL A 58 -0.10 -10.39 -12.45
C VAL A 58 -0.06 -9.82 -13.85
N VAL A 59 -1.13 -10.08 -14.60
CA VAL A 59 -1.41 -9.40 -15.86
C VAL A 59 -2.62 -8.47 -15.66
N LEU A 60 -2.53 -7.24 -16.16
CA LEU A 60 -3.61 -6.26 -16.15
C LEU A 60 -4.11 -6.04 -17.59
N LEU A 61 -5.38 -6.38 -17.87
CA LEU A 61 -6.08 -5.98 -19.07
C LEU A 61 -6.95 -4.77 -18.78
N THR A 62 -6.61 -3.63 -19.37
CA THR A 62 -7.26 -2.35 -19.08
C THR A 62 -7.21 -1.40 -20.27
N ALA A 63 -7.70 -0.16 -20.09
CA ALA A 63 -7.63 0.89 -21.09
C ALA A 63 -7.28 2.23 -20.46
N PHE A 64 -6.21 2.86 -20.97
CA PHE A 64 -5.83 4.24 -20.69
C PHE A 64 -5.16 4.88 -21.92
N GLY A 65 -5.15 6.22 -21.97
CA GLY A 65 -4.62 7.00 -23.09
C GLY A 65 -3.12 7.19 -23.04
N HIS A 66 -2.61 7.95 -24.01
CA HIS A 66 -1.19 8.38 -24.08
C HIS A 66 -1.00 9.83 -23.59
N ASP A 67 -1.96 10.34 -22.84
CA ASP A 67 -1.88 11.64 -22.18
C ASP A 67 -1.04 11.57 -20.89
N GLU A 68 -0.79 12.72 -20.26
CA GLU A 68 0.03 12.79 -19.02
C GLU A 68 -0.47 11.84 -17.92
N ALA A 69 -1.80 11.75 -17.74
CA ALA A 69 -2.40 10.87 -16.75
C ALA A 69 -2.18 9.40 -17.08
N GLY A 70 -2.31 9.02 -18.38
CA GLY A 70 -2.07 7.66 -18.85
C GLY A 70 -0.61 7.24 -18.75
N ILE A 71 0.33 8.13 -19.07
CA ILE A 71 1.78 7.89 -18.92
C ILE A 71 2.11 7.68 -17.44
N THR A 72 1.66 8.59 -16.57
CA THR A 72 1.88 8.46 -15.11
C THR A 72 1.31 7.15 -14.56
N LEU A 73 0.12 6.75 -15.01
CA LEU A 73 -0.52 5.51 -14.60
C LEU A 73 0.27 4.28 -15.07
N ALA A 74 0.75 4.30 -16.33
CA ALA A 74 1.57 3.23 -16.89
C ALA A 74 2.86 3.02 -16.10
N ASP A 75 3.55 4.11 -15.73
CA ASP A 75 4.77 4.07 -14.93
C ASP A 75 4.51 3.48 -13.54
N LEU A 76 3.46 3.94 -12.84
CA LEU A 76 3.09 3.43 -11.52
C LEU A 76 2.77 1.92 -11.53
N VAL A 77 2.12 1.44 -12.58
CA VAL A 77 1.76 0.01 -12.73
C VAL A 77 2.99 -0.82 -13.08
N ALA A 78 3.88 -0.30 -13.94
CA ALA A 78 5.13 -0.94 -14.29
C ALA A 78 6.08 -1.03 -13.09
N ASP A 79 6.22 0.03 -12.30
CA ASP A 79 7.00 0.06 -11.05
C ASP A 79 6.49 -0.96 -10.01
N ALA A 80 5.20 -1.26 -10.02
CA ALA A 80 4.63 -2.33 -9.20
C ALA A 80 4.91 -3.75 -9.72
N GLY A 81 5.53 -3.90 -10.89
CA GLY A 81 5.87 -5.19 -11.49
C GLY A 81 4.72 -5.86 -12.25
N VAL A 82 3.69 -5.12 -12.67
CA VAL A 82 2.51 -5.64 -13.37
C VAL A 82 2.73 -5.63 -14.88
N LEU A 83 2.50 -6.77 -15.55
CA LEU A 83 2.45 -6.83 -17.00
C LEU A 83 1.11 -6.26 -17.50
N THR A 84 1.16 -5.15 -18.25
CA THR A 84 -0.05 -4.45 -18.71
C THR A 84 -0.35 -4.74 -20.17
N VAL A 85 -1.60 -5.13 -20.46
CA VAL A 85 -2.19 -5.17 -21.80
C VAL A 85 -3.18 -4.02 -21.90
N ASN A 86 -2.75 -2.92 -22.50
CA ASN A 86 -3.54 -1.71 -22.66
C ASN A 86 -4.30 -1.73 -23.99
N ALA A 87 -5.63 -1.71 -23.95
CA ALA A 87 -6.47 -1.58 -25.14
C ALA A 87 -6.39 -0.17 -25.77
N GLY A 88 -5.99 0.82 -24.97
CA GLY A 88 -6.01 2.22 -25.34
C GLY A 88 -7.39 2.87 -25.18
N LEU A 89 -7.39 4.21 -25.14
CA LEU A 89 -8.62 5.03 -25.09
C LEU A 89 -8.74 5.89 -26.33
N GLU A 90 -9.98 6.16 -26.72
CA GLU A 90 -10.37 7.31 -27.53
C GLU A 90 -10.78 8.42 -26.58
N GLY A 91 -9.96 9.45 -26.45
CA GLY A 91 -10.09 10.52 -25.45
C GLY A 91 -9.08 10.45 -24.33
N GLU A 92 -9.36 11.17 -23.24
CA GLU A 92 -8.43 11.33 -22.11
C GLU A 92 -8.57 10.22 -21.07
N THR A 93 -7.46 9.87 -20.45
CA THR A 93 -7.39 8.94 -19.30
C THR A 93 -8.24 9.45 -18.13
N HIS A 94 -8.98 8.55 -17.51
CA HIS A 94 -9.76 8.88 -16.33
C HIS A 94 -8.84 9.23 -15.16
N GLU A 95 -9.12 10.36 -14.52
CA GLU A 95 -8.38 10.87 -13.36
C GLU A 95 -9.35 11.31 -12.26
N LYS A 96 -9.05 10.95 -11.01
CA LYS A 96 -9.71 11.47 -9.81
C LYS A 96 -8.74 12.34 -9.05
N LEU A 97 -9.01 13.63 -8.99
CA LEU A 97 -8.22 14.60 -8.25
C LEU A 97 -8.92 14.94 -6.93
N ARG A 98 -8.27 14.69 -5.80
CA ARG A 98 -8.75 15.03 -4.46
C ARG A 98 -7.95 16.17 -3.89
N LEU A 99 -8.64 17.19 -3.39
CA LEU A 99 -8.06 18.34 -2.70
C LEU A 99 -8.36 18.18 -1.21
N THR A 100 -7.32 18.02 -0.39
CA THR A 100 -7.46 17.75 1.05
C THR A 100 -6.66 18.76 1.89
N THR A 101 -7.18 19.07 3.07
CA THR A 101 -6.46 19.79 4.12
C THR A 101 -6.50 18.98 5.41
N GLY A 102 -5.33 18.61 5.93
CA GLY A 102 -5.25 17.63 7.01
C GLY A 102 -5.94 16.31 6.61
N ARG A 103 -7.01 15.93 7.34
CA ARG A 103 -7.83 14.76 7.04
C ARG A 103 -9.15 15.09 6.31
N GLN A 104 -9.40 16.36 6.00
CA GLN A 104 -10.67 16.80 5.42
C GLN A 104 -10.56 16.89 3.89
N LEU A 105 -11.45 16.19 3.18
CA LEU A 105 -11.65 16.36 1.75
C LEU A 105 -12.42 17.68 1.50
N LEU A 106 -11.82 18.60 0.77
CA LEU A 106 -12.43 19.87 0.39
C LEU A 106 -13.22 19.76 -0.91
N CYS A 107 -12.63 19.08 -1.89
CA CYS A 107 -13.21 18.92 -3.22
C CYS A 107 -12.63 17.67 -3.90
N ARG A 108 -13.45 17.05 -4.75
CA ARG A 108 -13.01 16.03 -5.71
C ARG A 108 -13.36 16.49 -7.11
N VAL A 109 -12.41 16.37 -8.03
CA VAL A 109 -12.59 16.66 -9.46
C VAL A 109 -12.34 15.36 -10.24
N ASP A 110 -13.35 14.91 -10.97
CA ASP A 110 -13.24 13.78 -11.88
C ASP A 110 -13.00 14.32 -13.30
N ARG A 111 -11.93 13.86 -13.96
CA ARG A 111 -11.50 14.26 -15.30
C ARG A 111 -11.41 13.07 -16.23
N GLY A 112 -11.27 13.35 -17.52
CA GLY A 112 -11.16 12.34 -18.57
C GLY A 112 -12.50 11.68 -18.89
N ALA A 113 -12.81 11.56 -20.16
CA ALA A 113 -14.04 10.98 -20.69
C ALA A 113 -13.73 10.02 -21.86
N GLY A 114 -12.54 9.38 -21.82
CA GLY A 114 -12.14 8.45 -22.87
C GLY A 114 -12.99 7.17 -22.86
N SER A 115 -13.18 6.59 -24.04
CA SER A 115 -13.83 5.30 -24.22
C SER A 115 -12.80 4.23 -24.62
N PRO A 116 -12.84 3.03 -24.04
CA PRO A 116 -11.94 1.95 -24.41
C PRO A 116 -12.04 1.55 -25.87
N ARG A 117 -10.90 1.28 -26.50
CA ARG A 117 -10.87 0.65 -27.82
C ARG A 117 -11.13 -0.85 -27.69
N PRO A 118 -11.62 -1.51 -28.74
CA PRO A 118 -11.87 -2.95 -28.75
C PRO A 118 -10.61 -3.75 -28.40
N VAL A 119 -10.75 -4.74 -27.51
CA VAL A 119 -9.65 -5.60 -27.06
C VAL A 119 -9.34 -6.70 -28.08
N GLY A 120 -10.37 -7.24 -28.76
CA GLY A 120 -10.23 -8.32 -29.71
C GLY A 120 -9.93 -9.69 -29.09
N GLU A 121 -9.32 -10.59 -29.89
CA GLU A 121 -9.09 -11.99 -29.51
C GLU A 121 -8.09 -12.18 -28.35
N LYS A 122 -7.24 -11.21 -28.09
CA LYS A 122 -6.25 -11.24 -26.99
C LYS A 122 -6.91 -11.47 -25.61
N ALA A 123 -8.16 -11.05 -25.43
CA ALA A 123 -8.87 -11.25 -24.18
C ALA A 123 -9.01 -12.74 -23.82
N LEU A 124 -9.24 -13.60 -24.80
CA LEU A 124 -9.39 -15.04 -24.59
C LEU A 124 -8.09 -15.67 -24.08
N ASP A 125 -6.98 -15.41 -24.78
CA ASP A 125 -5.67 -15.99 -24.41
C ASP A 125 -5.27 -15.59 -22.98
N LEU A 126 -5.57 -14.34 -22.58
CA LEU A 126 -5.29 -13.85 -21.23
C LEU A 126 -6.13 -14.57 -20.17
N VAL A 127 -7.42 -14.73 -20.43
CA VAL A 127 -8.36 -15.39 -19.49
C VAL A 127 -8.03 -16.88 -19.35
N GLU A 128 -7.78 -17.59 -20.46
CA GLU A 128 -7.46 -19.01 -20.43
C GLU A 128 -6.09 -19.29 -19.81
N GLY A 129 -5.16 -18.33 -19.90
CA GLY A 129 -3.82 -18.41 -19.32
C GLY A 129 -3.75 -18.12 -17.81
N ALA A 130 -4.86 -17.66 -17.19
CA ALA A 130 -4.90 -17.29 -15.78
C ALA A 130 -5.48 -18.39 -14.89
N ASP A 131 -4.96 -18.52 -13.67
CA ASP A 131 -5.52 -19.41 -12.64
C ASP A 131 -6.80 -18.81 -12.03
N ALA A 132 -6.85 -17.47 -11.88
CA ALA A 132 -8.06 -16.74 -11.52
C ALA A 132 -8.10 -15.37 -12.19
N VAL A 133 -9.31 -14.87 -12.39
CA VAL A 133 -9.59 -13.57 -12.98
C VAL A 133 -10.34 -12.69 -11.96
N LEU A 134 -9.80 -11.51 -11.70
CA LEU A 134 -10.50 -10.43 -11.01
C LEU A 134 -11.04 -9.44 -12.03
N VAL A 135 -12.35 -9.23 -12.04
CA VAL A 135 -12.97 -8.11 -12.72
C VAL A 135 -13.15 -6.97 -11.74
N SER A 136 -12.52 -5.82 -12.03
CA SER A 136 -12.66 -4.57 -11.28
C SER A 136 -13.38 -3.56 -12.17
N ASP A 137 -14.70 -3.49 -12.02
CA ASP A 137 -15.60 -2.69 -12.85
C ASP A 137 -15.80 -1.30 -12.22
N TYR A 138 -15.59 -0.25 -13.00
CA TYR A 138 -15.87 1.13 -12.59
C TYR A 138 -16.84 1.84 -13.55
N GLY A 139 -17.45 1.07 -14.46
CA GLY A 139 -18.44 1.56 -15.40
C GLY A 139 -17.89 2.54 -16.42
N ARG A 140 -16.64 2.33 -16.87
CA ARG A 140 -15.96 3.17 -17.86
C ARG A 140 -15.92 2.53 -19.25
N GLY A 141 -16.45 1.30 -19.38
CA GLY A 141 -16.81 0.72 -20.67
C GLY A 141 -15.95 -0.45 -21.13
N LEU A 142 -14.81 -0.78 -20.52
CA LEU A 142 -13.99 -1.92 -20.95
C LEU A 142 -14.78 -3.23 -20.91
N LEU A 143 -15.60 -3.41 -19.88
CA LEU A 143 -16.43 -4.61 -19.72
C LEU A 143 -17.69 -4.63 -20.61
N SER A 144 -17.90 -3.62 -21.43
CA SER A 144 -18.93 -3.64 -22.48
C SER A 144 -18.41 -4.25 -23.79
N ASP A 145 -17.10 -4.54 -23.90
CA ASP A 145 -16.51 -5.21 -25.05
C ASP A 145 -16.99 -6.67 -25.13
N GLY A 146 -17.56 -7.04 -26.27
CA GLY A 146 -18.12 -8.37 -26.49
C GLY A 146 -17.09 -9.50 -26.43
N ALA A 147 -15.85 -9.24 -26.87
CA ALA A 147 -14.76 -10.22 -26.81
C ALA A 147 -14.30 -10.43 -25.35
N VAL A 148 -14.22 -9.37 -24.54
CA VAL A 148 -13.94 -9.46 -23.10
C VAL A 148 -15.03 -10.25 -22.40
N GLN A 149 -16.29 -9.92 -22.64
CA GLN A 149 -17.44 -10.63 -22.07
C GLN A 149 -17.44 -12.12 -22.41
N TRP A 150 -17.18 -12.46 -23.67
CA TRP A 150 -17.13 -13.84 -24.12
C TRP A 150 -15.92 -14.60 -23.54
N ALA A 151 -14.79 -13.94 -23.38
CA ALA A 151 -13.62 -14.54 -22.74
C ALA A 151 -13.86 -14.84 -21.26
N LEU A 152 -14.47 -13.90 -20.52
CA LEU A 152 -14.77 -14.06 -19.08
C LEU A 152 -15.68 -15.28 -18.78
N ASP A 153 -16.52 -15.73 -19.73
CA ASP A 153 -17.30 -16.96 -19.58
C ASP A 153 -16.43 -18.24 -19.51
N ARG A 154 -15.14 -18.14 -19.81
CA ARG A 154 -14.15 -19.25 -19.81
C ARG A 154 -13.18 -19.19 -18.64
N ALA A 155 -13.30 -18.18 -17.78
CA ALA A 155 -12.48 -18.08 -16.59
C ALA A 155 -12.65 -19.32 -15.69
N ARG A 156 -11.56 -19.90 -15.21
CA ARG A 156 -11.58 -21.03 -14.28
C ARG A 156 -12.14 -20.63 -12.92
N THR A 157 -11.69 -19.49 -12.44
CA THR A 157 -12.17 -18.84 -11.21
C THR A 157 -12.37 -17.38 -11.51
N LEU A 158 -13.57 -16.86 -11.26
CA LEU A 158 -13.95 -15.47 -11.56
C LEU A 158 -14.42 -14.79 -10.28
N VAL A 159 -13.74 -13.74 -9.87
CA VAL A 159 -14.19 -12.80 -8.85
C VAL A 159 -14.58 -11.50 -9.52
N TRP A 160 -15.70 -10.91 -9.13
CA TRP A 160 -16.22 -9.71 -9.75
C TRP A 160 -16.50 -8.62 -8.72
N ASP A 161 -15.78 -7.52 -8.84
CA ASP A 161 -16.05 -6.30 -8.10
C ASP A 161 -16.91 -5.36 -8.96
N PRO A 162 -18.23 -5.25 -8.67
CA PRO A 162 -19.16 -4.61 -9.54
C PRO A 162 -19.26 -3.10 -9.30
N HIS A 163 -19.75 -2.38 -10.31
CA HIS A 163 -20.12 -0.97 -10.18
C HIS A 163 -21.55 -0.74 -10.71
N PRO A 164 -22.35 0.17 -10.11
CA PRO A 164 -23.75 0.39 -10.49
C PRO A 164 -23.98 0.82 -11.94
N ARG A 165 -22.97 1.34 -12.63
CA ARG A 165 -22.97 1.71 -14.05
C ARG A 165 -22.19 0.73 -14.91
N GLY A 166 -21.67 -0.32 -14.32
CA GLY A 166 -20.85 -1.31 -15.01
C GLY A 166 -21.65 -2.42 -15.65
N ALA A 167 -20.93 -3.45 -16.09
CA ALA A 167 -21.55 -4.64 -16.68
C ALA A 167 -22.19 -5.52 -15.59
N THR A 168 -23.17 -6.33 -15.99
CA THR A 168 -23.74 -7.33 -15.08
C THR A 168 -22.74 -8.44 -14.82
N PRO A 169 -22.50 -8.82 -13.54
CA PRO A 169 -21.63 -9.93 -13.20
C PRO A 169 -22.00 -11.21 -13.95
N ARG A 170 -20.98 -11.97 -14.36
CA ARG A 170 -21.19 -13.20 -15.15
C ARG A 170 -21.74 -14.32 -14.29
N ARG A 171 -22.64 -15.10 -14.87
CA ARG A 171 -23.17 -16.31 -14.25
C ARG A 171 -22.02 -17.27 -13.91
N GLY A 172 -22.05 -17.86 -12.72
CA GLY A 172 -21.02 -18.78 -12.25
C GLY A 172 -19.77 -18.08 -11.73
N ALA A 173 -19.81 -16.75 -11.54
CA ALA A 173 -18.75 -16.07 -10.79
C ALA A 173 -18.61 -16.71 -9.40
N ALA A 174 -17.40 -17.07 -9.01
CA ALA A 174 -17.12 -17.69 -7.71
C ALA A 174 -17.48 -16.74 -6.56
N LEU A 175 -17.23 -15.45 -6.75
CA LEU A 175 -17.63 -14.41 -5.82
C LEU A 175 -17.91 -13.08 -6.53
N VAL A 176 -18.95 -12.36 -6.05
CA VAL A 176 -19.18 -10.96 -6.39
C VAL A 176 -19.14 -10.11 -5.12
N THR A 177 -18.45 -8.95 -5.17
CA THR A 177 -18.08 -8.15 -3.99
C THR A 177 -18.66 -6.74 -3.95
N PRO A 178 -19.98 -6.54 -4.09
CA PRO A 178 -20.57 -5.21 -4.02
C PRO A 178 -20.42 -4.60 -2.62
N ASN A 179 -20.26 -3.27 -2.54
CA ASN A 179 -20.50 -2.56 -1.29
C ASN A 179 -22.00 -2.39 -1.00
N GLU A 180 -22.37 -1.98 0.21
CA GLU A 180 -23.80 -1.82 0.58
C GLU A 180 -24.55 -0.86 -0.33
N HIS A 181 -23.92 0.22 -0.78
CA HIS A 181 -24.57 1.18 -1.66
C HIS A 181 -24.88 0.56 -3.03
N GLU A 182 -23.93 -0.16 -3.60
CA GLU A 182 -24.09 -0.90 -4.86
C GLU A 182 -25.11 -2.01 -4.71
N ALA A 183 -25.05 -2.75 -3.62
CA ALA A 183 -25.99 -3.81 -3.33
C ALA A 183 -27.43 -3.29 -3.23
N ARG A 184 -27.66 -2.15 -2.56
CA ARG A 184 -28.99 -1.52 -2.48
C ARG A 184 -29.50 -1.02 -3.83
N ARG A 185 -28.62 -0.45 -4.64
CA ARG A 185 -29.01 0.06 -5.97
C ARG A 185 -29.56 -1.03 -6.89
N VAL A 186 -29.06 -2.24 -6.79
CA VAL A 186 -29.46 -3.38 -7.63
C VAL A 186 -30.50 -4.26 -6.93
N GLY A 187 -30.31 -4.57 -5.65
CA GLY A 187 -31.13 -5.50 -4.87
C GLY A 187 -32.31 -4.86 -4.13
N GLY A 188 -32.41 -3.52 -4.12
CA GLY A 188 -33.44 -2.79 -3.38
C GLY A 188 -33.13 -2.65 -1.90
N GLU A 189 -34.18 -2.50 -1.07
CA GLU A 189 -34.05 -2.36 0.38
C GLU A 189 -33.83 -3.71 1.07
N GLY A 190 -33.02 -3.70 2.12
CA GLY A 190 -32.69 -4.87 2.93
C GLY A 190 -31.40 -4.70 3.73
N ASP A 191 -31.16 -5.61 4.66
CA ASP A 191 -29.87 -5.77 5.30
C ASP A 191 -28.87 -6.46 4.35
N ALA A 192 -27.60 -6.47 4.71
CA ALA A 192 -26.51 -6.99 3.86
C ALA A 192 -26.72 -8.49 3.51
N ALA A 193 -27.23 -9.30 4.43
CA ALA A 193 -27.48 -10.73 4.19
C ALA A 193 -28.63 -10.94 3.19
N THR A 194 -29.73 -10.22 3.35
CA THR A 194 -30.88 -10.23 2.43
C THR A 194 -30.46 -9.77 1.04
N LEU A 195 -29.68 -8.69 0.95
CA LEU A 195 -29.18 -8.16 -0.32
C LEU A 195 -28.23 -9.15 -0.99
N ALA A 196 -27.27 -9.72 -0.25
CA ALA A 196 -26.35 -10.73 -0.77
C ALA A 196 -27.10 -11.94 -1.34
N GLY A 197 -28.11 -12.44 -0.64
CA GLY A 197 -28.95 -13.55 -1.10
C GLY A 197 -29.69 -13.23 -2.41
N ARG A 198 -30.37 -12.08 -2.48
CA ARG A 198 -31.08 -11.62 -3.69
C ARG A 198 -30.14 -11.45 -4.88
N LEU A 199 -28.98 -10.83 -4.67
CA LEU A 199 -27.99 -10.57 -5.71
C LEU A 199 -27.36 -11.87 -6.21
N ARG A 200 -27.07 -12.80 -5.30
CA ARG A 200 -26.58 -14.13 -5.65
C ARG A 200 -27.54 -14.85 -6.62
N ASP A 201 -28.83 -14.83 -6.31
CA ASP A 201 -29.84 -15.47 -7.15
C ASP A 201 -30.02 -14.71 -8.48
N LEU A 202 -30.02 -13.37 -8.45
CA LEU A 202 -30.13 -12.50 -9.63
C LEU A 202 -28.97 -12.73 -10.60
N TRP A 203 -27.74 -12.72 -10.11
CA TRP A 203 -26.52 -12.88 -10.92
C TRP A 203 -26.15 -14.33 -11.15
N ARG A 204 -26.81 -15.26 -10.44
CA ARG A 204 -26.49 -16.70 -10.46
C ARG A 204 -25.00 -16.94 -10.15
N ALA A 205 -24.46 -16.19 -9.20
CA ALA A 205 -23.11 -16.37 -8.68
C ALA A 205 -23.06 -17.52 -7.66
N GLU A 206 -21.88 -18.09 -7.43
CA GLU A 206 -21.68 -19.08 -6.38
C GLU A 206 -21.77 -18.42 -5.00
N GLY A 207 -21.15 -17.24 -4.85
CA GLY A 207 -21.21 -16.41 -3.65
C GLY A 207 -21.37 -14.92 -3.95
N VAL A 208 -21.96 -14.20 -3.00
CA VAL A 208 -21.96 -12.73 -2.95
C VAL A 208 -21.53 -12.29 -1.58
N CYS A 209 -20.55 -11.41 -1.53
CA CYS A 209 -20.05 -10.79 -0.30
C CYS A 209 -20.31 -9.29 -0.32
N VAL A 210 -21.24 -8.82 0.50
CA VAL A 210 -21.52 -7.39 0.64
C VAL A 210 -20.53 -6.78 1.63
N THR A 211 -19.68 -5.84 1.18
CA THR A 211 -18.77 -5.12 2.05
C THR A 211 -19.48 -3.96 2.74
N CYS A 212 -19.31 -3.84 4.08
CA CYS A 212 -20.06 -2.95 4.95
C CYS A 212 -19.17 -1.87 5.62
N GLY A 213 -18.05 -1.52 5.00
CA GLY A 213 -17.08 -0.55 5.50
C GLY A 213 -16.46 -0.99 6.84
N ASP A 214 -16.53 -0.14 7.85
CA ASP A 214 -16.00 -0.37 9.21
C ASP A 214 -16.71 -1.50 9.97
N ARG A 215 -17.85 -1.97 9.47
CA ARG A 215 -18.60 -3.11 10.05
C ARG A 215 -18.18 -4.46 9.46
N GLY A 216 -17.25 -4.48 8.51
CA GLY A 216 -16.74 -5.69 7.88
C GLY A 216 -17.50 -6.13 6.63
N ALA A 217 -17.87 -7.41 6.52
CA ALA A 217 -18.49 -7.97 5.32
C ALA A 217 -19.50 -9.09 5.65
N VAL A 218 -20.47 -9.33 4.76
CA VAL A 218 -21.45 -10.40 4.87
C VAL A 218 -21.43 -11.26 3.61
N LEU A 219 -21.06 -12.53 3.76
CA LEU A 219 -21.02 -13.53 2.68
C LEU A 219 -22.27 -14.41 2.68
N VAL A 220 -22.82 -14.63 1.51
CA VAL A 220 -23.85 -15.64 1.22
C VAL A 220 -23.40 -16.52 0.05
N ASP A 221 -23.11 -17.79 0.31
CA ASP A 221 -22.68 -18.79 -0.68
C ASP A 221 -23.76 -19.85 -1.02
N GLY A 222 -24.92 -19.75 -0.37
CA GLY A 222 -26.04 -20.67 -0.57
C GLY A 222 -25.84 -22.08 -0.02
N MET A 223 -24.68 -22.38 0.53
CA MET A 223 -24.38 -23.70 1.14
C MET A 223 -24.46 -23.63 2.67
N ARG A 224 -24.35 -22.43 3.24
CA ARG A 224 -24.30 -22.16 4.68
C ARG A 224 -25.23 -20.99 5.03
N PRO A 225 -25.59 -20.81 6.30
CA PRO A 225 -26.19 -19.56 6.76
C PRO A 225 -25.27 -18.37 6.43
N PRO A 226 -25.82 -17.14 6.28
CA PRO A 226 -25.02 -15.95 6.04
C PRO A 226 -23.88 -15.82 7.03
N LEU A 227 -22.65 -15.65 6.55
CA LEU A 227 -21.47 -15.44 7.36
C LEU A 227 -21.19 -13.93 7.49
N THR A 228 -21.23 -13.43 8.72
CA THR A 228 -20.80 -12.07 9.04
C THR A 228 -19.36 -12.09 9.51
N VAL A 229 -18.49 -11.38 8.81
CA VAL A 229 -17.10 -11.13 9.20
C VAL A 229 -17.03 -9.72 9.76
N ALA A 230 -16.98 -9.60 11.08
CA ALA A 230 -16.81 -8.32 11.75
C ALA A 230 -15.32 -7.92 11.78
N VAL A 231 -15.04 -6.64 11.67
CA VAL A 231 -13.70 -6.06 11.83
C VAL A 231 -13.77 -4.92 12.86
N ASP A 232 -12.67 -4.69 13.57
CA ASP A 232 -12.61 -3.49 14.43
C ASP A 232 -12.49 -2.25 13.56
N ALA A 233 -13.22 -1.21 13.91
CA ALA A 233 -13.11 0.08 13.23
C ALA A 233 -11.69 0.64 13.33
N VAL A 234 -11.20 1.19 12.22
CA VAL A 234 -9.88 1.84 12.14
C VAL A 234 -10.01 3.22 11.52
N HIS A 235 -9.11 4.11 11.93
CA HIS A 235 -9.02 5.43 11.33
C HIS A 235 -7.98 5.42 10.21
N GLY A 236 -8.36 5.87 9.02
CA GLY A 236 -7.48 5.93 7.85
C GLY A 236 -8.21 6.38 6.60
N ASP A 237 -7.53 6.33 5.46
CA ASP A 237 -8.15 6.59 4.15
C ASP A 237 -8.80 5.29 3.63
N PRO A 238 -10.12 5.23 3.49
CA PRO A 238 -10.82 4.04 2.98
C PRO A 238 -10.71 3.87 1.46
N CYS A 239 -10.09 4.80 0.77
CA CYS A 239 -9.96 4.73 -0.70
C CYS A 239 -9.13 3.53 -1.13
N GLY A 240 -9.69 2.69 -2.00
CA GLY A 240 -9.06 1.45 -2.45
C GLY A 240 -9.23 0.25 -1.52
N ALA A 241 -9.95 0.39 -0.39
CA ALA A 241 -10.22 -0.74 0.51
C ALA A 241 -11.01 -1.87 -0.18
N GLY A 242 -11.97 -1.51 -1.06
CA GLY A 242 -12.70 -2.46 -1.90
C GLY A 242 -11.78 -3.19 -2.88
N ASP A 243 -10.91 -2.44 -3.59
CA ASP A 243 -9.91 -3.03 -4.50
C ASP A 243 -8.96 -3.99 -3.74
N ARG A 244 -8.50 -3.61 -2.53
CA ARG A 244 -7.69 -4.48 -1.67
C ARG A 244 -8.44 -5.74 -1.28
N PHE A 245 -9.70 -5.61 -0.87
CA PHE A 245 -10.55 -6.75 -0.50
C PHE A 245 -10.71 -7.71 -1.69
N ALA A 246 -11.14 -7.21 -2.85
CA ALA A 246 -11.35 -8.01 -4.05
C ALA A 246 -10.06 -8.69 -4.54
N ALA A 247 -8.94 -7.97 -4.52
CA ALA A 247 -7.63 -8.48 -4.85
C ALA A 247 -7.23 -9.65 -3.93
N THR A 248 -7.32 -9.46 -2.61
CA THR A 248 -6.95 -10.50 -1.62
C THR A 248 -7.82 -11.75 -1.76
N VAL A 249 -9.14 -11.59 -1.88
CA VAL A 249 -10.04 -12.74 -2.09
C VAL A 249 -9.66 -13.49 -3.36
N THR A 250 -9.42 -12.79 -4.47
CA THR A 250 -9.05 -13.43 -5.74
C THR A 250 -7.80 -14.28 -5.60
N ALA A 251 -6.76 -13.75 -4.98
CA ALA A 251 -5.50 -14.46 -4.76
C ALA A 251 -5.68 -15.72 -3.89
N LEU A 252 -6.46 -15.62 -2.82
CA LEU A 252 -6.68 -16.74 -1.90
C LEU A 252 -7.54 -17.84 -2.55
N VAL A 253 -8.60 -17.47 -3.26
CA VAL A 253 -9.44 -18.46 -3.96
C VAL A 253 -8.68 -19.12 -5.10
N ALA A 254 -7.80 -18.41 -5.80
CA ALA A 254 -6.91 -18.97 -6.83
C ALA A 254 -5.98 -20.08 -6.26
N THR A 255 -5.64 -20.02 -4.99
CA THR A 255 -4.81 -21.01 -4.30
C THR A 255 -5.62 -22.10 -3.60
N GLY A 256 -6.93 -22.14 -3.77
CA GLY A 256 -7.82 -23.15 -3.23
C GLY A 256 -8.29 -22.91 -1.79
N VAL A 257 -8.10 -21.70 -1.25
CA VAL A 257 -8.65 -21.30 0.05
C VAL A 257 -10.18 -21.21 -0.05
N SER A 258 -10.89 -21.67 0.96
CA SER A 258 -12.37 -21.62 0.98
C SER A 258 -12.89 -20.19 0.97
N LEU A 259 -14.07 -19.94 0.37
CA LEU A 259 -14.66 -18.60 0.35
C LEU A 259 -14.79 -17.96 1.74
N PRO A 260 -15.28 -18.66 2.79
CA PRO A 260 -15.35 -18.09 4.12
C PRO A 260 -14.00 -17.62 4.68
N ASP A 261 -12.96 -18.43 4.52
CA ASP A 261 -11.62 -18.11 5.00
C ASP A 261 -10.98 -16.99 4.18
N ALA A 262 -11.17 -17.00 2.85
CA ALA A 262 -10.70 -15.96 1.95
C ALA A 262 -11.35 -14.60 2.26
N VAL A 263 -12.67 -14.57 2.50
CA VAL A 263 -13.40 -13.35 2.89
C VAL A 263 -12.93 -12.84 4.25
N GLY A 264 -12.69 -13.74 5.22
CA GLY A 264 -12.16 -13.38 6.54
C GLY A 264 -10.78 -12.71 6.43
N ALA A 265 -9.87 -13.32 5.69
CA ALA A 265 -8.53 -12.77 5.46
C ALA A 265 -8.58 -11.45 4.66
N ALA A 266 -9.42 -11.36 3.63
CA ALA A 266 -9.57 -10.15 2.83
C ALA A 266 -10.13 -8.97 3.64
N ALA A 267 -11.07 -9.21 4.55
CA ALA A 267 -11.58 -8.18 5.44
C ALA A 267 -10.49 -7.65 6.40
N ALA A 268 -9.64 -8.54 6.93
CA ALA A 268 -8.50 -8.16 7.76
C ALA A 268 -7.46 -7.34 6.97
N GLU A 269 -7.15 -7.75 5.73
CA GLU A 269 -6.21 -7.04 4.85
C GLU A 269 -6.75 -5.68 4.40
N ALA A 270 -8.03 -5.58 4.04
CA ALA A 270 -8.66 -4.30 3.70
C ALA A 270 -8.64 -3.33 4.90
N ARG A 271 -8.89 -3.84 6.11
CA ARG A 271 -8.77 -3.07 7.36
C ARG A 271 -7.32 -2.59 7.57
N SER A 272 -6.34 -3.48 7.41
CA SER A 272 -4.91 -3.15 7.51
C SER A 272 -4.52 -2.08 6.49
N PHE A 273 -4.98 -2.20 5.25
CA PHE A 273 -4.77 -1.21 4.19
C PHE A 273 -5.29 0.18 4.57
N VAL A 274 -6.50 0.27 5.12
CA VAL A 274 -7.07 1.55 5.61
C VAL A 274 -6.23 2.11 6.76
N ALA A 275 -5.85 1.29 7.73
CA ALA A 275 -5.04 1.70 8.89
C ALA A 275 -3.67 2.26 8.49
N HIS A 276 -3.10 1.79 7.38
CA HIS A 276 -1.80 2.22 6.85
C HIS A 276 -1.91 3.32 5.76
N SER A 277 -3.03 4.03 5.69
CA SER A 277 -3.24 5.13 4.72
C SER A 277 -3.22 4.70 3.25
N GLY A 278 -3.73 3.52 2.97
CA GLY A 278 -3.99 3.05 1.62
C GLY A 278 -2.73 2.84 0.77
N TRP A 279 -2.83 3.14 -0.53
CA TRP A 279 -1.72 2.98 -1.49
C TRP A 279 -0.45 3.71 -1.08
N HIS A 280 -0.57 4.94 -0.57
CA HIS A 280 0.58 5.76 -0.20
C HIS A 280 1.29 5.24 1.05
N GLY A 281 0.57 4.57 1.94
CA GLY A 281 1.16 3.83 3.05
C GLY A 281 1.84 2.54 2.61
N SER A 282 1.26 1.86 1.61
CA SER A 282 1.83 0.64 1.04
C SER A 282 3.00 0.89 0.07
N ASN A 283 3.15 2.12 -0.46
CA ASN A 283 4.23 2.52 -1.37
C ASN A 283 5.46 3.07 -0.67
N ARG A 284 5.47 3.10 0.65
CA ARG A 284 6.71 3.34 1.38
C ARG A 284 7.57 2.10 1.20
N PRO A 285 8.82 2.24 0.74
CA PRO A 285 9.77 1.17 0.90
C PRO A 285 9.76 0.86 2.41
N THR A 286 9.28 -0.32 2.76
CA THR A 286 9.10 -0.91 4.08
C THR A 286 9.80 -0.15 5.23
N GLY A 287 9.25 0.99 5.62
CA GLY A 287 9.47 1.74 6.82
C GLY A 287 8.07 1.97 7.38
N ASP A 288 7.71 1.20 8.38
CA ASP A 288 6.36 1.15 8.92
C ASP A 288 6.09 2.33 9.86
N ASP A 289 5.68 3.51 9.32
CA ASP A 289 5.17 4.60 10.19
C ASP A 289 4.00 4.11 11.08
N GLY A 290 3.35 3.02 10.69
CA GLY A 290 2.32 2.38 11.49
C GLY A 290 2.87 1.64 12.71
N VAL A 291 4.12 1.18 12.75
CA VAL A 291 4.66 0.51 13.95
C VAL A 291 4.83 1.49 15.10
N VAL A 292 5.32 2.69 14.81
CA VAL A 292 5.50 3.75 15.79
C VAL A 292 4.14 4.20 16.34
N GLU A 293 3.18 4.47 15.46
CA GLU A 293 1.83 4.90 15.84
C GLU A 293 1.07 3.80 16.58
N ARG A 294 1.17 2.55 16.15
CA ARG A 294 0.60 1.40 16.87
C ARG A 294 1.23 1.21 18.24
N THR A 295 2.54 1.39 18.35
CA THR A 295 3.25 1.31 19.62
C THR A 295 2.75 2.38 20.57
N ARG A 296 2.63 3.63 20.11
CA ARG A 296 2.10 4.74 20.91
C ARG A 296 0.64 4.54 21.30
N ALA A 297 -0.20 4.08 20.39
CA ALA A 297 -1.63 3.84 20.66
C ALA A 297 -1.85 2.80 21.77
N ARG A 298 -0.88 1.91 22.01
CA ARG A 298 -0.90 0.91 23.09
C ARG A 298 -0.17 1.39 24.36
N GLY A 299 0.30 2.65 24.40
CA GLY A 299 1.14 3.16 25.48
C GLY A 299 2.55 2.55 25.50
N GLY A 300 3.00 1.97 24.38
CA GLY A 300 4.30 1.36 24.25
C GLY A 300 5.42 2.38 24.01
N THR A 301 6.66 1.95 24.22
CA THR A 301 7.88 2.75 24.15
C THR A 301 8.51 2.67 22.78
N VAL A 302 8.71 3.82 22.13
CA VAL A 302 9.40 3.96 20.84
C VAL A 302 10.88 4.20 21.08
N VAL A 303 11.74 3.32 20.53
CA VAL A 303 13.18 3.44 20.59
C VAL A 303 13.73 3.85 19.23
N ALA A 304 14.67 4.77 19.20
CA ALA A 304 15.42 5.14 17.99
C ALA A 304 16.90 4.93 18.17
N THR A 305 17.60 4.66 17.08
CA THR A 305 19.07 4.71 17.00
C THR A 305 19.51 5.31 15.69
N GLY A 306 20.73 5.82 15.57
CA GLY A 306 21.22 6.45 14.35
C GLY A 306 22.62 5.99 13.96
N GLY A 307 22.87 5.94 12.63
CA GLY A 307 24.20 5.62 12.12
C GLY A 307 24.25 5.37 10.61
N CYS A 308 25.49 5.24 10.10
CA CYS A 308 25.72 4.98 8.67
C CYS A 308 25.46 3.53 8.25
N PHE A 309 25.70 2.57 9.12
CA PHE A 309 25.54 1.10 8.88
C PHE A 309 26.11 0.63 7.53
N ASP A 310 27.24 1.17 7.11
CA ASP A 310 27.82 0.96 5.77
C ASP A 310 28.18 -0.51 5.50
N LEU A 311 28.88 -1.19 6.42
CA LEU A 311 29.05 -2.64 6.41
C LEU A 311 28.51 -3.18 7.72
N LEU A 312 27.38 -3.88 7.65
CA LEU A 312 26.78 -4.53 8.81
C LEU A 312 27.69 -5.66 9.32
N HIS A 313 27.90 -5.66 10.62
CA HIS A 313 28.67 -6.70 11.33
C HIS A 313 28.02 -7.05 12.67
N ALA A 314 28.43 -8.13 13.28
CA ALA A 314 27.82 -8.63 14.51
C ALA A 314 27.79 -7.59 15.66
N GLY A 315 28.69 -6.60 15.66
CA GLY A 315 28.64 -5.48 16.61
C GLY A 315 27.43 -4.58 16.42
N HIS A 316 27.06 -4.27 15.17
CA HIS A 316 25.85 -3.54 14.86
C HIS A 316 24.60 -4.34 15.25
N VAL A 317 24.56 -5.64 14.93
CA VAL A 317 23.43 -6.51 15.29
C VAL A 317 23.23 -6.57 16.81
N ALA A 318 24.30 -6.73 17.56
CA ALA A 318 24.23 -6.76 19.03
C ALA A 318 23.72 -5.43 19.63
N MET A 319 24.17 -4.29 19.07
CA MET A 319 23.71 -2.97 19.47
C MET A 319 22.21 -2.77 19.14
N LEU A 320 21.77 -3.15 17.93
CA LEU A 320 20.36 -3.08 17.53
C LEU A 320 19.48 -3.99 18.40
N GLN A 321 19.93 -5.20 18.72
CA GLN A 321 19.22 -6.09 19.64
C GLN A 321 19.14 -5.53 21.07
N ALA A 322 20.21 -4.85 21.54
CA ALA A 322 20.21 -4.19 22.85
C ALA A 322 19.26 -2.99 22.85
N ALA A 323 19.24 -2.19 21.79
CA ALA A 323 18.32 -1.07 21.61
C ALA A 323 16.86 -1.54 21.61
N ARG A 324 16.55 -2.61 20.85
CA ARG A 324 15.18 -3.18 20.78
C ARG A 324 14.63 -3.63 22.14
N ARG A 325 15.49 -4.06 23.05
CA ARG A 325 15.09 -4.47 24.42
C ARG A 325 14.69 -3.31 25.33
N LEU A 326 14.94 -2.06 24.91
CA LEU A 326 14.62 -0.86 25.71
C LEU A 326 13.19 -0.33 25.42
N GLY A 327 12.46 -0.93 24.48
CA GLY A 327 11.10 -0.53 24.16
C GLY A 327 10.36 -1.53 23.27
N ASP A 328 9.21 -1.12 22.79
CA ASP A 328 8.26 -1.96 22.08
C ASP A 328 8.41 -1.89 20.54
N CYS A 329 9.10 -0.86 20.02
CA CYS A 329 9.58 -0.83 18.64
C CYS A 329 10.94 -0.14 18.55
N LEU A 330 11.74 -0.52 17.52
CA LEU A 330 13.03 0.08 17.21
C LEU A 330 13.03 0.66 15.79
N VAL A 331 13.25 1.97 15.71
CA VAL A 331 13.43 2.70 14.44
C VAL A 331 14.91 3.06 14.26
N VAL A 332 15.47 2.76 13.09
CA VAL A 332 16.85 3.12 12.74
C VAL A 332 16.84 4.38 11.87
N CYS A 333 17.44 5.47 12.36
CA CYS A 333 17.75 6.65 11.56
C CYS A 333 19.03 6.39 10.78
N LEU A 334 18.93 6.17 9.48
CA LEU A 334 20.03 5.81 8.58
C LEU A 334 20.53 7.04 7.83
N ASN A 335 21.84 7.33 7.91
CA ASN A 335 22.44 8.38 7.09
C ASN A 335 22.35 8.02 5.59
N SER A 336 21.87 8.94 4.76
CA SER A 336 21.90 8.80 3.29
C SER A 336 23.33 8.71 2.76
N ASP A 337 23.49 8.33 1.52
CA ASP A 337 24.80 8.31 0.86
C ASP A 337 25.45 9.70 0.82
N VAL A 338 24.65 10.74 0.65
CA VAL A 338 25.10 12.13 0.67
C VAL A 338 25.62 12.50 2.06
N SER A 339 24.87 12.16 3.11
CA SER A 339 25.26 12.38 4.50
C SER A 339 26.54 11.62 4.86
N VAL A 340 26.66 10.35 4.46
CA VAL A 340 27.87 9.54 4.73
C VAL A 340 29.10 10.09 4.03
N ARG A 341 28.99 10.55 2.77
CA ARG A 341 30.13 11.19 2.06
C ARG A 341 30.64 12.43 2.76
N ARG A 342 29.74 13.26 3.29
CA ARG A 342 30.14 14.44 4.08
C ARG A 342 30.86 14.08 5.36
N LEU A 343 30.40 13.03 6.06
CA LEU A 343 30.95 12.62 7.37
C LEU A 343 32.23 11.80 7.27
N LYS A 344 32.38 10.96 6.23
CA LYS A 344 33.45 9.94 6.14
C LYS A 344 34.31 10.03 4.87
N GLY A 345 34.09 11.02 4.02
CA GLY A 345 34.84 11.24 2.79
C GLY A 345 34.17 10.61 1.53
N PRO A 346 34.73 10.96 0.34
CA PRO A 346 34.09 10.67 -0.96
C PRO A 346 34.05 9.17 -1.30
N ASP A 347 34.92 8.36 -0.72
CA ASP A 347 35.00 6.90 -0.96
C ASP A 347 34.02 6.10 -0.08
N ARG A 348 33.11 6.77 0.62
CA ARG A 348 32.11 6.17 1.49
C ARG A 348 30.72 6.71 1.16
N PRO A 349 29.62 5.92 1.34
CA PRO A 349 29.62 4.54 1.82
C PRO A 349 30.06 3.55 0.72
N LEU A 350 30.39 2.31 1.10
CA LEU A 350 30.69 1.20 0.18
C LEU A 350 29.40 0.54 -0.34
N VAL A 351 28.32 0.61 0.45
CA VAL A 351 27.00 0.04 0.14
C VAL A 351 26.01 1.18 0.08
N GLY A 352 25.25 1.27 -1.01
CA GLY A 352 24.22 2.31 -1.22
C GLY A 352 23.14 2.31 -0.15
N GLU A 353 22.49 3.46 0.07
CA GLU A 353 21.51 3.64 1.15
C GLU A 353 20.32 2.70 1.04
N ASP A 354 19.85 2.38 -0.18
CA ASP A 354 18.74 1.45 -0.41
C ASP A 354 19.10 0.03 0.04
N ASP A 355 20.28 -0.46 -0.31
CA ASP A 355 20.77 -1.78 0.12
C ASP A 355 21.00 -1.82 1.63
N ARG A 356 21.58 -0.75 2.21
CA ARG A 356 21.79 -0.64 3.67
C ARG A 356 20.45 -0.65 4.42
N ALA A 357 19.45 0.07 3.92
CA ALA A 357 18.12 0.08 4.48
C ALA A 357 17.44 -1.28 4.34
N ALA A 358 17.55 -1.95 3.18
CA ALA A 358 16.99 -3.28 2.96
C ALA A 358 17.56 -4.32 3.94
N VAL A 359 18.88 -4.33 4.14
CA VAL A 359 19.53 -5.26 5.08
C VAL A 359 19.13 -4.96 6.54
N LEU A 360 19.00 -3.69 6.93
CA LEU A 360 18.54 -3.32 8.27
C LEU A 360 17.10 -3.78 8.52
N ARG A 361 16.20 -3.57 7.55
CA ARG A 361 14.80 -4.00 7.64
C ARG A 361 14.64 -5.52 7.70
N ALA A 362 15.57 -6.28 7.13
CA ALA A 362 15.57 -7.73 7.23
C ALA A 362 15.94 -8.27 8.63
N LEU A 363 16.44 -7.41 9.53
CA LEU A 363 16.78 -7.80 10.89
C LEU A 363 15.52 -7.83 11.77
N GLY A 364 15.19 -8.97 12.34
CA GLY A 364 14.00 -9.15 13.20
C GLY A 364 13.97 -8.29 14.48
N CYS A 365 15.03 -7.54 14.77
CA CYS A 365 15.08 -6.56 15.87
C CYS A 365 14.84 -5.12 15.40
N VAL A 366 14.69 -4.86 14.11
CA VAL A 366 14.44 -3.53 13.53
C VAL A 366 13.01 -3.51 13.00
N ASP A 367 12.21 -2.58 13.48
CA ASP A 367 10.83 -2.44 13.09
C ASP A 367 10.66 -1.42 11.96
N ASP A 368 11.56 -0.40 11.89
CA ASP A 368 11.55 0.58 10.78
C ASP A 368 12.94 1.22 10.56
N VAL A 369 13.13 1.79 9.34
CA VAL A 369 14.34 2.53 8.94
C VAL A 369 13.95 3.83 8.25
N ILE A 370 14.38 4.96 8.80
CA ILE A 370 14.20 6.31 8.25
C ILE A 370 15.53 6.80 7.69
N VAL A 371 15.60 7.11 6.39
CA VAL A 371 16.80 7.70 5.76
C VAL A 371 16.75 9.23 5.92
N PHE A 372 17.89 9.85 6.24
CA PHE A 372 18.03 11.29 6.39
C PHE A 372 19.32 11.83 5.76
N ASP A 373 19.26 13.08 5.26
CA ASP A 373 20.37 13.72 4.51
C ASP A 373 21.27 14.60 5.37
N GLU A 374 20.84 14.96 6.57
CA GLU A 374 21.53 15.85 7.46
C GLU A 374 22.78 15.18 8.08
N GLU A 375 23.69 15.95 8.67
CA GLU A 375 24.87 15.41 9.35
C GLU A 375 24.53 14.71 10.67
N THR A 376 23.44 15.12 11.29
CA THR A 376 22.95 14.53 12.55
C THR A 376 21.47 14.11 12.40
N PRO A 377 20.99 13.12 13.15
CA PRO A 377 19.60 12.66 13.06
C PRO A 377 18.59 13.60 13.75
N VAL A 378 18.98 14.82 14.13
CA VAL A 378 18.13 15.75 14.90
C VAL A 378 16.77 15.97 14.24
N ALA A 379 16.73 16.34 12.96
CA ALA A 379 15.48 16.55 12.25
C ALA A 379 14.62 15.26 12.13
N ALA A 380 15.26 14.10 11.98
CA ALA A 380 14.57 12.81 12.00
C ALA A 380 13.99 12.50 13.39
N LEU A 381 14.72 12.80 14.47
CA LEU A 381 14.25 12.63 15.84
C LEU A 381 13.10 13.59 16.19
N GLU A 382 13.15 14.85 15.72
CA GLU A 382 12.04 15.79 15.92
C GLU A 382 10.74 15.30 15.25
N ARG A 383 10.83 14.71 14.06
CA ARG A 383 9.66 14.11 13.37
C ARG A 383 9.19 12.81 14.03
N LEU A 384 10.14 11.98 14.46
CA LEU A 384 9.85 10.68 15.07
C LEU A 384 9.39 10.82 16.53
N ALA A 385 9.90 11.80 17.28
CA ALA A 385 9.66 11.99 18.72
C ALA A 385 9.76 10.70 19.55
N PRO A 386 10.91 9.97 19.54
CA PRO A 386 11.04 8.71 20.25
C PRO A 386 11.14 8.92 21.77
N ASP A 387 10.75 7.91 22.56
CA ASP A 387 10.88 7.94 24.01
C ASP A 387 12.34 7.68 24.46
N VAL A 388 13.07 6.88 23.66
CA VAL A 388 14.45 6.50 23.93
C VAL A 388 15.29 6.63 22.66
N PHE A 389 16.42 7.35 22.74
CA PHE A 389 17.43 7.34 21.68
C PHE A 389 18.66 6.56 22.16
N VAL A 390 19.12 5.60 21.36
CA VAL A 390 20.22 4.70 21.70
C VAL A 390 21.46 5.01 20.87
N LYS A 391 22.60 5.14 21.52
CA LYS A 391 23.92 5.28 20.88
C LYS A 391 24.94 4.27 21.46
N GLY A 392 25.95 3.92 20.67
CA GLY A 392 27.09 3.09 21.15
C GLY A 392 27.89 3.81 22.23
N ALA A 393 28.51 3.06 23.12
CA ALA A 393 29.20 3.56 24.32
C ALA A 393 30.45 4.43 24.07
N ASP A 394 30.85 4.72 22.83
CA ASP A 394 31.98 5.58 22.49
C ASP A 394 31.67 7.08 22.67
N TYR A 395 30.46 7.43 23.13
CA TYR A 395 29.98 8.81 23.26
C TYR A 395 29.50 9.09 24.69
N ASP A 396 29.86 10.27 25.21
CA ASP A 396 29.25 10.80 26.43
C ASP A 396 27.86 11.33 26.11
N ALA A 397 26.84 10.71 26.72
CA ALA A 397 25.44 11.03 26.46
C ALA A 397 25.11 12.52 26.67
N ALA A 398 25.83 13.23 27.56
CA ALA A 398 25.58 14.64 27.86
C ALA A 398 26.09 15.60 26.77
N THR A 399 27.02 15.16 25.91
CA THR A 399 27.66 16.01 24.88
C THR A 399 27.07 15.79 23.47
N LEU A 400 26.12 14.91 23.35
CA LEU A 400 25.52 14.59 22.05
C LEU A 400 24.53 15.68 21.60
N PRO A 401 24.56 16.13 20.33
CA PRO A 401 23.54 17.04 19.79
C PRO A 401 22.10 16.50 19.96
N GLU A 402 21.94 15.19 19.91
CA GLU A 402 20.67 14.50 20.09
C GLU A 402 20.11 14.60 21.52
N ALA A 403 20.96 14.81 22.53
CA ALA A 403 20.55 14.89 23.93
C ALA A 403 19.63 16.09 24.20
N GLU A 404 19.94 17.25 23.62
CA GLU A 404 19.12 18.45 23.74
C GLU A 404 17.73 18.26 23.13
N VAL A 405 17.67 17.67 21.93
CA VAL A 405 16.43 17.37 21.23
C VAL A 405 15.58 16.36 22.01
N MET A 406 16.19 15.26 22.46
CA MET A 406 15.51 14.24 23.26
C MET A 406 14.94 14.83 24.54
N SER A 407 15.69 15.71 25.21
CA SER A 407 15.20 16.40 26.43
C SER A 407 13.97 17.29 26.13
N ARG A 408 13.96 18.03 25.01
CA ARG A 408 12.81 18.85 24.58
C ARG A 408 11.56 18.01 24.25
N LEU A 409 11.79 16.81 23.71
CA LEU A 409 10.72 15.88 23.35
C LEU A 409 10.21 15.05 24.55
N GLY A 410 10.82 15.21 25.75
CA GLY A 410 10.48 14.42 26.93
C GLY A 410 11.03 12.99 26.91
N GLY A 411 11.91 12.68 25.96
CA GLY A 411 12.60 11.40 25.81
C GLY A 411 13.97 11.39 26.55
N ARG A 412 14.67 10.26 26.45
CA ARG A 412 15.98 10.08 27.08
C ARG A 412 16.99 9.47 26.12
N VAL A 413 18.28 9.76 26.33
CA VAL A 413 19.40 9.12 25.62
C VAL A 413 19.97 7.98 26.49
N VAL A 414 20.20 6.83 25.87
CA VAL A 414 20.79 5.64 26.52
C VAL A 414 22.01 5.20 25.72
N THR A 415 23.13 4.98 26.37
CA THR A 415 24.32 4.39 25.75
C THR A 415 24.39 2.90 26.04
N VAL A 416 24.63 2.10 24.98
CA VAL A 416 24.79 0.65 25.11
C VAL A 416 26.24 0.24 24.88
N PRO A 417 26.76 -0.75 25.62
CA PRO A 417 28.15 -1.18 25.49
C PRO A 417 28.47 -1.63 24.06
N TYR A 418 29.64 -1.15 23.57
CA TYR A 418 30.13 -1.58 22.27
C TYR A 418 30.83 -2.94 22.39
N VAL A 419 30.58 -3.85 21.42
CA VAL A 419 31.30 -5.14 21.38
C VAL A 419 32.73 -4.90 20.89
N ALA A 420 33.70 -4.96 21.78
CA ALA A 420 35.09 -4.68 21.48
C ALA A 420 35.65 -5.51 20.30
N GLY A 421 36.46 -4.87 19.45
CA GLY A 421 37.18 -5.53 18.36
C GLY A 421 36.44 -5.65 17.02
N ARG A 422 35.22 -5.07 16.87
CA ARG A 422 34.42 -5.13 15.65
C ARG A 422 34.08 -3.73 15.16
N SER A 423 34.86 -3.20 14.19
CA SER A 423 34.57 -1.94 13.51
C SER A 423 34.63 -2.14 11.99
N THR A 424 33.83 -1.38 11.27
CA THR A 424 33.79 -1.37 9.79
C THR A 424 35.18 -1.06 9.22
N THR A 425 35.96 -0.14 9.84
CA THR A 425 37.32 0.22 9.43
C THR A 425 38.26 -0.99 9.50
N LYS A 426 38.24 -1.76 10.60
CA LYS A 426 39.02 -2.99 10.72
C LYS A 426 38.63 -4.11 9.78
N LEU A 427 37.35 -4.17 9.37
CA LEU A 427 36.88 -5.13 8.36
C LEU A 427 37.43 -4.77 6.97
N ILE A 428 37.45 -3.50 6.61
CA ILE A 428 37.98 -3.01 5.35
C ILE A 428 39.51 -3.22 5.29
N GLU A 429 40.23 -2.90 6.35
CA GLU A 429 41.69 -3.14 6.46
C GLU A 429 42.03 -4.63 6.27
N ARG A 430 41.25 -5.53 6.87
CA ARG A 430 41.43 -6.98 6.72
C ARG A 430 41.05 -7.52 5.32
N ALA A 431 40.04 -6.96 4.68
CA ALA A 431 39.65 -7.32 3.31
C ALA A 431 40.67 -6.81 2.27
N GLY A 432 41.31 -5.65 2.52
CA GLY A 432 42.35 -5.10 1.65
C GLY A 432 43.71 -5.83 1.74
N VAL A 433 43.95 -6.59 2.80
CA VAL A 433 45.18 -7.40 2.95
C VAL A 433 45.08 -8.75 2.22
N GLY A 434 43.88 -9.18 1.82
CA GLY A 434 43.66 -10.44 1.08
C GLY A 434 43.63 -10.32 -0.44
N ALA A 435 43.79 -9.11 -1.03
CA ALA A 435 43.71 -8.83 -2.46
C ALA A 435 45.07 -8.49 -3.08
N ARG A 436 46.15 -9.14 -2.64
CA ARG A 436 47.46 -9.13 -3.31
C ARG A 436 47.91 -10.53 -3.68
#